data_08e90dc44c08d952220977eaf86578ce
#
_entry.id   08e90dc44c08d952220977eaf86578ce
#
_cell.length_a   1.000
_cell.length_b   1.000
_cell.length_c   1.000
_cell.angle_alpha   90.00
_cell.angle_beta   90.00
_cell.angle_gamma   90.00
#
_symmetry.space_group_name_H-M   'P 1'
#
loop_
_entity.id
_entity.type
_entity.pdbx_description
1 polymer ?
#
loop_
_entity_poly.entity_id
_entity_poly.type
_entity_poly.pdbx_seq_one_letter_code
_entity_poly.pdbx_strand_id
1 'polypeptide(L)'
;MNKKILALGFAAALLCSASAMAANVETPAGVVGEKAEISVLLPGNAKDNGFMEAGYRGYKRIAEELTTSVKCVYNVSATSNKEVLTKELRSLAQEGPKMIIAHGGQCNAPVATISKEFPQIKFVVIQGNVKSDNVSSYKVDQEQSAFLAGALAGYMTKTNKVGHISGAWPKPGLQARAAFYDGLMRANKKAKFYTHFTGNLDDNAINAKAAEGEIKAGVDVIYTMLNGGRFGVNDTIAATKGKVVEIGNVIDWTKVSPIFIGSAVADSSVAIFNAAKDFHEGNFKGNMISKIGLEDEAVVRLAIGEQVPKKVVRKVAKLQKDMLAGKVKINTEYKGMEFNPATGEFVDQEAKNKR
;
A
#
# COMPACT_ATOMS: atom_id res chain seq x y z
N MET A 1 -60.05 8.66 44.60
CA MET A 1 -58.64 8.51 45.03
C MET A 1 -57.78 8.14 43.84
N ASN A 2 -57.15 9.17 43.23
CA ASN A 2 -56.33 9.02 42.01
C ASN A 2 -54.87 8.87 42.40
N LYS A 3 -54.24 7.73 42.09
CA LYS A 3 -52.80 7.58 42.11
C LYS A 3 -52.18 7.85 40.77
N LYS A 4 -51.47 8.98 40.64
CA LYS A 4 -50.58 9.29 39.50
C LYS A 4 -49.32 8.49 39.65
N ILE A 5 -48.98 7.68 38.66
CA ILE A 5 -47.70 7.00 38.52
C ILE A 5 -46.81 7.91 37.66
N LEU A 6 -45.71 8.36 38.26
CA LEU A 6 -44.65 9.13 37.61
C LEU A 6 -43.68 8.13 36.95
N ALA A 7 -43.62 8.15 35.61
CA ALA A 7 -42.61 7.39 34.84
C ALA A 7 -41.34 8.23 34.75
N LEU A 8 -40.25 7.84 35.41
CA LEU A 8 -38.90 8.36 35.20
C LEU A 8 -38.33 7.66 33.95
N GLY A 9 -38.18 8.43 32.89
CA GLY A 9 -37.39 7.99 31.72
C GLY A 9 -35.91 8.08 32.03
N PHE A 10 -35.22 6.95 32.08
CA PHE A 10 -33.76 6.89 32.06
C PHE A 10 -33.31 7.02 30.59
N ALA A 11 -32.79 8.16 30.23
CA ALA A 11 -32.03 8.33 28.97
C ALA A 11 -30.63 7.79 29.23
N ALA A 12 -30.37 6.58 28.75
CA ALA A 12 -29.00 6.04 28.71
C ALA A 12 -28.27 6.70 27.53
N ALA A 13 -27.43 7.69 27.82
CA ALA A 13 -26.47 8.21 26.86
C ALA A 13 -25.40 7.14 26.63
N LEU A 14 -25.47 6.44 25.50
CA LEU A 14 -24.36 5.62 25.00
C LEU A 14 -23.20 6.55 24.62
N LEU A 15 -22.26 6.74 25.53
CA LEU A 15 -20.93 7.25 25.26
C LEU A 15 -20.17 6.15 24.49
N CYS A 16 -20.21 6.18 23.15
CA CYS A 16 -19.23 5.48 22.33
C CYS A 16 -17.87 6.10 22.58
N SER A 17 -17.16 5.62 23.61
CA SER A 17 -15.74 5.86 23.74
C SER A 17 -15.04 5.09 22.60
N ALA A 18 -14.69 5.79 21.52
CA ALA A 18 -13.71 5.29 20.57
C ALA A 18 -12.39 5.13 21.35
N SER A 19 -12.11 3.91 21.79
CA SER A 19 -10.82 3.56 22.38
C SER A 19 -9.77 3.79 21.29
N ALA A 20 -9.05 4.90 21.37
CA ALA A 20 -7.86 5.10 20.57
C ALA A 20 -6.90 3.94 20.89
N MET A 21 -6.69 3.03 19.94
CA MET A 21 -5.71 1.96 20.11
C MET A 21 -4.35 2.62 20.31
N ALA A 22 -3.71 2.36 21.44
CA ALA A 22 -2.37 2.85 21.70
C ALA A 22 -1.39 2.28 20.67
N ALA A 23 -0.43 3.09 20.25
CA ALA A 23 0.65 2.62 19.39
C ALA A 23 1.44 1.53 20.10
N ASN A 24 1.73 0.42 19.40
CA ASN A 24 2.56 -0.64 19.93
C ASN A 24 4.03 -0.31 19.72
N VAL A 25 4.85 -0.51 20.73
CA VAL A 25 6.30 -0.32 20.69
C VAL A 25 6.98 -1.68 20.86
N GLU A 26 7.88 -2.02 19.95
CA GLU A 26 8.63 -3.27 19.98
C GLU A 26 10.13 -2.99 19.85
N THR A 27 10.92 -3.61 20.71
CA THR A 27 12.39 -3.63 20.65
C THR A 27 12.87 -5.08 20.49
N PRO A 28 13.98 -5.33 19.79
CA PRO A 28 14.55 -6.67 19.68
C PRO A 28 14.92 -7.22 21.07
N ALA A 29 14.79 -8.55 21.22
CA ALA A 29 15.22 -9.24 22.43
C ALA A 29 16.75 -9.04 22.63
N GLY A 30 17.15 -8.52 23.79
CA GLY A 30 18.54 -8.26 24.15
C GLY A 30 18.95 -6.80 24.26
N VAL A 31 18.13 -5.86 23.81
CA VAL A 31 18.36 -4.41 23.97
C VAL A 31 17.47 -3.88 25.08
N VAL A 32 17.68 -4.33 26.31
CA VAL A 32 16.98 -3.84 27.48
C VAL A 32 17.74 -2.62 28.02
N GLY A 33 17.10 -1.44 27.95
CA GLY A 33 17.57 -0.22 28.59
C GLY A 33 18.45 0.71 27.72
N GLU A 34 18.81 0.33 26.51
CA GLU A 34 19.56 1.21 25.59
C GLU A 34 18.63 2.02 24.67
N LYS A 35 19.03 3.28 24.43
CA LYS A 35 18.37 4.18 23.48
C LYS A 35 18.54 3.63 22.07
N ALA A 36 17.44 3.40 21.34
CA ALA A 36 17.53 2.88 19.98
C ALA A 36 18.26 3.85 19.06
N GLU A 37 19.22 3.34 18.30
CA GLU A 37 19.96 4.13 17.31
C GLU A 37 19.08 4.44 16.09
N ILE A 38 18.24 3.47 15.68
CA ILE A 38 17.29 3.59 14.59
C ILE A 38 15.86 3.39 15.13
N SER A 39 14.96 4.29 14.80
CA SER A 39 13.52 4.14 15.07
C SER A 39 12.75 3.96 13.75
N VAL A 40 11.88 2.95 13.68
CA VAL A 40 11.00 2.70 12.54
C VAL A 40 9.57 3.02 12.94
N LEU A 41 8.88 3.86 12.15
CA LEU A 41 7.47 4.18 12.31
C LEU A 41 6.65 3.53 11.21
N LEU A 42 5.75 2.63 11.58
CA LEU A 42 4.74 2.01 10.73
C LEU A 42 3.36 2.54 11.14
N PRO A 43 2.76 3.47 10.39
CA PRO A 43 1.47 4.06 10.80
C PRO A 43 0.34 3.05 11.00
N GLY A 44 0.31 1.96 10.22
CA GLY A 44 -0.75 0.96 10.27
C GLY A 44 -0.38 -0.32 11.03
N ASN A 45 -1.19 -1.35 10.80
CA ASN A 45 -1.05 -2.65 11.44
C ASN A 45 0.13 -3.44 10.84
N ALA A 46 1.10 -3.82 11.67
CA ALA A 46 2.26 -4.62 11.28
C ALA A 46 1.92 -6.04 10.78
N LYS A 47 0.65 -6.47 10.88
CA LYS A 47 0.13 -7.77 10.41
C LYS A 47 -1.05 -7.56 9.44
N ASP A 48 -0.90 -6.65 8.48
CA ASP A 48 -1.95 -6.30 7.53
C ASP A 48 -1.95 -7.15 6.25
N ASN A 49 -1.05 -8.12 6.13
CA ASN A 49 -0.80 -8.91 4.92
C ASN A 49 -0.51 -8.04 3.68
N GLY A 50 0.05 -6.86 3.89
CA GLY A 50 0.28 -5.87 2.85
C GLY A 50 1.47 -4.96 3.11
N PHE A 51 1.23 -3.66 2.91
CA PHE A 51 2.30 -2.68 2.89
C PHE A 51 2.95 -2.46 4.27
N MET A 52 2.18 -2.41 5.36
CA MET A 52 2.75 -2.19 6.70
C MET A 52 3.50 -3.42 7.19
N GLU A 53 2.99 -4.62 6.90
CA GLU A 53 3.70 -5.87 7.21
C GLU A 53 5.02 -5.99 6.42
N ALA A 54 5.07 -5.52 5.17
CA ALA A 54 6.34 -5.41 4.45
C ALA A 54 7.33 -4.50 5.19
N GLY A 55 6.84 -3.38 5.72
CA GLY A 55 7.63 -2.50 6.59
C GLY A 55 8.15 -3.20 7.84
N TYR A 56 7.30 -3.98 8.49
CA TYR A 56 7.65 -4.75 9.69
C TYR A 56 8.70 -5.82 9.39
N ARG A 57 8.61 -6.51 8.25
CA ARG A 57 9.68 -7.43 7.81
C ARG A 57 11.02 -6.72 7.61
N GLY A 58 11.01 -5.49 7.05
CA GLY A 58 12.21 -4.67 6.94
C GLY A 58 12.82 -4.33 8.30
N TYR A 59 11.99 -3.95 9.27
CA TYR A 59 12.43 -3.74 10.66
C TYR A 59 13.06 -5.01 11.27
N LYS A 60 12.40 -6.17 11.15
CA LYS A 60 12.96 -7.44 11.66
C LYS A 60 14.31 -7.75 11.04
N ARG A 61 14.44 -7.54 9.74
CA ARG A 61 15.69 -7.75 9.03
C ARG A 61 16.81 -6.84 9.53
N ILE A 62 16.52 -5.57 9.86
CA ILE A 62 17.49 -4.66 10.49
C ILE A 62 17.98 -5.25 11.82
N ALA A 63 17.03 -5.69 12.67
CA ALA A 63 17.34 -6.26 13.97
C ALA A 63 18.18 -7.54 13.90
N GLU A 64 17.99 -8.35 12.86
CA GLU A 64 18.64 -9.64 12.67
C GLU A 64 20.02 -9.53 11.98
N GLU A 65 20.14 -8.62 11.01
CA GLU A 65 21.31 -8.57 10.11
C GLU A 65 22.28 -7.41 10.41
N LEU A 66 21.83 -6.33 11.09
CA LEU A 66 22.68 -5.18 11.41
C LEU A 66 23.03 -5.14 12.90
N THR A 67 24.29 -4.86 13.21
CA THR A 67 24.75 -4.68 14.59
C THR A 67 24.38 -3.27 15.08
N THR A 68 23.08 -3.00 15.20
CA THR A 68 22.54 -1.71 15.64
C THR A 68 21.27 -1.91 16.48
N SER A 69 21.07 -1.01 17.45
CA SER A 69 19.83 -1.02 18.22
C SER A 69 18.70 -0.39 17.39
N VAL A 70 17.62 -1.12 17.21
CA VAL A 70 16.45 -0.67 16.45
C VAL A 70 15.16 -0.92 17.22
N LYS A 71 14.22 0.01 17.15
CA LYS A 71 12.85 -0.18 17.64
C LYS A 71 11.82 0.12 16.55
N CYS A 72 10.63 -0.46 16.69
CA CYS A 72 9.52 -0.24 15.78
C CYS A 72 8.30 0.25 16.57
N VAL A 73 7.67 1.32 16.07
CA VAL A 73 6.38 1.81 16.54
C VAL A 73 5.37 1.58 15.43
N TYR A 74 4.26 0.91 15.73
CA TYR A 74 3.22 0.58 14.76
C TYR A 74 1.82 0.70 15.36
N ASN A 75 0.76 0.54 14.53
CA ASN A 75 -0.64 0.74 14.93
C ASN A 75 -0.94 2.15 15.47
N VAL A 76 -0.35 3.16 14.85
CA VAL A 76 -0.66 4.55 15.19
C VAL A 76 -2.13 4.83 14.85
N SER A 77 -2.88 5.37 15.79
CA SER A 77 -4.27 5.75 15.52
C SER A 77 -4.34 6.82 14.42
N ALA A 78 -5.38 6.74 13.57
CA ALA A 78 -5.55 7.66 12.44
C ALA A 78 -4.34 7.67 11.48
N THR A 79 -4.03 6.52 10.90
CA THR A 79 -2.84 6.20 10.07
C THR A 79 -2.50 7.18 8.95
N SER A 80 -3.44 8.03 8.52
CA SER A 80 -3.24 9.06 7.48
C SER A 80 -3.42 10.48 8.00
N ASN A 81 -3.68 10.67 9.30
CA ASN A 81 -3.83 12.00 9.88
C ASN A 81 -2.45 12.65 10.09
N LYS A 82 -2.24 13.78 9.44
CA LYS A 82 -0.98 14.52 9.46
C LYS A 82 -0.56 14.95 10.86
N GLU A 83 -1.50 15.45 11.67
CA GLU A 83 -1.24 15.95 13.01
C GLU A 83 -0.82 14.84 13.96
N VAL A 84 -1.51 13.67 13.88
CA VAL A 84 -1.17 12.48 14.66
C VAL A 84 0.22 11.99 14.28
N LEU A 85 0.52 11.81 12.99
CA LEU A 85 1.83 11.36 12.54
C LEU A 85 2.95 12.35 12.89
N THR A 86 2.68 13.66 12.84
CA THR A 86 3.64 14.69 13.24
C THR A 86 3.94 14.60 14.73
N LYS A 87 2.93 14.36 15.58
CA LYS A 87 3.10 14.17 17.03
C LYS A 87 3.93 12.94 17.34
N GLU A 88 3.63 11.80 16.69
CA GLU A 88 4.38 10.56 16.89
C GLU A 88 5.85 10.70 16.46
N LEU A 89 6.11 11.30 15.29
CA LEU A 89 7.47 11.55 14.82
C LEU A 89 8.24 12.48 15.75
N ARG A 90 7.59 13.50 16.32
CA ARG A 90 8.22 14.38 17.30
C ARG A 90 8.57 13.64 18.58
N SER A 91 7.68 12.79 19.08
CA SER A 91 7.93 11.94 20.24
C SER A 91 9.14 11.04 20.01
N LEU A 92 9.20 10.35 18.86
CA LEU A 92 10.35 9.53 18.48
C LEU A 92 11.64 10.35 18.40
N ALA A 93 11.60 11.54 17.80
CA ALA A 93 12.78 12.41 17.66
C ALA A 93 13.29 12.90 19.02
N GLN A 94 12.40 13.19 19.97
CA GLN A 94 12.75 13.59 21.35
C GLN A 94 13.48 12.49 22.13
N GLU A 95 13.24 11.22 21.81
CA GLU A 95 14.03 10.12 22.37
C GLU A 95 15.49 10.13 21.91
N GLY A 96 15.76 10.84 20.79
CA GLY A 96 17.08 11.14 20.22
C GLY A 96 17.75 9.95 19.55
N PRO A 97 17.05 9.20 18.69
CA PRO A 97 17.70 8.26 17.79
C PRO A 97 18.62 9.00 16.82
N LYS A 98 19.55 8.29 16.19
CA LYS A 98 20.34 8.88 15.11
C LYS A 98 19.62 8.88 13.77
N MET A 99 18.70 7.91 13.56
CA MET A 99 17.87 7.80 12.37
C MET A 99 16.41 7.48 12.72
N ILE A 100 15.49 8.05 11.94
CA ILE A 100 14.06 7.68 11.94
C ILE A 100 13.67 7.30 10.52
N ILE A 101 13.12 6.09 10.36
CA ILE A 101 12.55 5.57 9.11
C ILE A 101 11.03 5.58 9.23
N ALA A 102 10.34 6.42 8.47
CA ALA A 102 8.88 6.53 8.44
C ALA A 102 8.33 5.83 7.20
N HIS A 103 7.45 4.83 7.39
CA HIS A 103 6.95 3.97 6.33
C HIS A 103 5.64 4.48 5.75
N GLY A 104 5.69 4.89 4.50
CA GLY A 104 4.53 5.33 3.72
C GLY A 104 4.54 6.81 3.35
N GLY A 105 4.01 7.09 2.15
CA GLY A 105 3.96 8.45 1.59
C GLY A 105 3.17 9.47 2.41
N GLN A 106 2.27 9.03 3.29
CA GLN A 106 1.55 9.88 4.24
C GLN A 106 2.49 10.55 5.25
N CYS A 107 3.70 10.01 5.45
CA CYS A 107 4.72 10.58 6.32
C CYS A 107 5.52 11.74 5.68
N ASN A 108 5.33 12.03 4.38
CA ASN A 108 6.10 13.09 3.70
C ASN A 108 6.00 14.45 4.41
N ALA A 109 4.79 14.95 4.64
CA ALA A 109 4.59 16.26 5.27
C ALA A 109 4.99 16.27 6.76
N PRO A 110 4.63 15.26 7.58
CA PRO A 110 5.14 15.12 8.94
C PRO A 110 6.66 15.12 9.03
N VAL A 111 7.36 14.32 8.22
CA VAL A 111 8.83 14.27 8.19
C VAL A 111 9.42 15.61 7.74
N ALA A 112 8.87 16.26 6.71
CA ALA A 112 9.34 17.57 6.26
C ALA A 112 9.20 18.66 7.34
N THR A 113 8.29 18.50 8.30
CA THR A 113 8.15 19.39 9.45
C THR A 113 9.17 19.05 10.53
N ILE A 114 9.20 17.80 10.99
CA ILE A 114 10.00 17.38 12.15
C ILE A 114 11.50 17.38 11.85
N SER A 115 11.92 17.08 10.63
CA SER A 115 13.33 17.09 10.25
C SER A 115 14.00 18.46 10.41
N LYS A 116 13.24 19.55 10.33
CA LYS A 116 13.73 20.93 10.58
C LYS A 116 13.93 21.21 12.07
N GLU A 117 13.10 20.60 12.94
CA GLU A 117 13.21 20.74 14.39
C GLU A 117 14.39 19.91 14.95
N PHE A 118 14.77 18.84 14.25
CA PHE A 118 15.83 17.91 14.67
C PHE A 118 16.88 17.69 13.57
N PRO A 119 17.69 18.71 13.22
CA PRO A 119 18.63 18.63 12.09
C PRO A 119 19.75 17.59 12.29
N GLN A 120 20.02 17.19 13.53
CA GLN A 120 21.01 16.15 13.85
C GLN A 120 20.55 14.72 13.56
N ILE A 121 19.23 14.50 13.42
CA ILE A 121 18.65 13.18 13.12
C ILE A 121 18.55 13.01 11.61
N LYS A 122 18.90 11.81 11.10
CA LYS A 122 18.64 11.43 9.72
C LYS A 122 17.20 10.90 9.58
N PHE A 123 16.47 11.37 8.59
CA PHE A 123 15.09 10.95 8.33
C PHE A 123 14.99 10.25 6.98
N VAL A 124 14.22 9.17 6.96
CA VAL A 124 13.89 8.45 5.73
C VAL A 124 12.38 8.31 5.61
N VAL A 125 11.84 8.54 4.40
CA VAL A 125 10.45 8.21 4.07
C VAL A 125 10.45 7.09 3.03
N ILE A 126 9.88 5.95 3.41
CA ILE A 126 9.67 4.83 2.46
C ILE A 126 8.46 5.13 1.60
N GLN A 127 8.57 4.92 0.29
CA GLN A 127 7.60 5.35 -0.73
C GLN A 127 7.32 6.87 -0.68
N GLY A 128 8.31 7.63 -0.19
CA GLY A 128 8.25 9.08 -0.09
C GLY A 128 8.66 9.80 -1.37
N ASN A 129 8.52 11.15 -1.31
CA ASN A 129 9.03 12.06 -2.33
C ASN A 129 9.62 13.34 -1.71
N VAL A 130 9.85 13.31 -0.40
CA VAL A 130 10.47 14.40 0.36
C VAL A 130 11.97 14.18 0.48
N LYS A 131 12.74 15.27 0.42
CA LYS A 131 14.18 15.26 0.58
C LYS A 131 14.68 16.61 1.08
N SER A 132 15.70 16.59 1.92
CA SER A 132 16.46 17.75 2.41
C SER A 132 17.82 17.26 2.94
N ASP A 133 18.66 18.14 3.47
CA ASP A 133 20.02 17.78 3.91
C ASP A 133 20.09 16.61 4.88
N ASN A 134 19.06 16.43 5.72
CA ASN A 134 18.94 15.31 6.65
C ASN A 134 17.78 14.37 6.32
N VAL A 135 17.13 14.51 5.16
CA VAL A 135 16.00 13.69 4.72
C VAL A 135 16.27 13.05 3.37
N SER A 136 15.99 11.75 3.26
CA SER A 136 15.94 11.04 1.98
C SER A 136 14.69 10.17 1.87
N SER A 137 14.29 9.87 0.66
CA SER A 137 13.22 8.92 0.38
C SER A 137 13.76 7.69 -0.31
N TYR A 138 13.28 6.51 0.12
CA TYR A 138 13.61 5.22 -0.48
C TYR A 138 12.33 4.59 -1.03
N LYS A 139 12.35 4.22 -2.31
CA LYS A 139 11.18 3.74 -3.04
C LYS A 139 11.43 2.38 -3.68
N VAL A 140 10.38 1.60 -3.79
CA VAL A 140 10.26 0.52 -4.76
C VAL A 140 9.28 0.98 -5.84
N ASP A 141 9.68 0.87 -7.12
CA ASP A 141 8.90 1.37 -8.25
C ASP A 141 7.73 0.43 -8.58
N GLN A 142 6.73 0.40 -7.68
CA GLN A 142 5.51 -0.40 -7.83
C GLN A 142 4.73 -0.08 -9.11
N GLU A 143 4.92 1.09 -9.69
CA GLU A 143 4.34 1.49 -10.96
C GLU A 143 4.79 0.56 -12.10
N GLN A 144 6.01 0.05 -12.04
CA GLN A 144 6.54 -0.86 -13.06
C GLN A 144 5.88 -2.24 -12.99
N SER A 145 5.75 -2.82 -11.80
CA SER A 145 5.03 -4.10 -11.62
C SER A 145 3.54 -3.95 -11.90
N ALA A 146 2.92 -2.84 -11.50
CA ALA A 146 1.52 -2.54 -11.79
C ALA A 146 1.24 -2.40 -13.30
N PHE A 147 2.14 -1.78 -14.05
CA PHE A 147 2.03 -1.69 -15.51
C PHE A 147 2.02 -3.08 -16.16
N LEU A 148 2.93 -3.97 -15.76
CA LEU A 148 2.94 -5.36 -16.24
C LEU A 148 1.69 -6.12 -15.82
N ALA A 149 1.17 -5.89 -14.61
CA ALA A 149 -0.08 -6.45 -14.12
C ALA A 149 -1.28 -6.00 -14.98
N GLY A 150 -1.33 -4.73 -15.36
CA GLY A 150 -2.33 -4.21 -16.29
C GLY A 150 -2.27 -4.87 -17.66
N ALA A 151 -1.07 -5.08 -18.19
CA ALA A 151 -0.88 -5.80 -19.45
C ALA A 151 -1.34 -7.26 -19.32
N LEU A 152 -1.02 -7.95 -18.21
CA LEU A 152 -1.51 -9.28 -17.94
C LEU A 152 -3.03 -9.32 -17.93
N ALA A 153 -3.68 -8.39 -17.20
CA ALA A 153 -5.14 -8.29 -17.16
C ALA A 153 -5.74 -8.11 -18.56
N GLY A 154 -5.16 -7.24 -19.38
CA GLY A 154 -5.60 -6.99 -20.74
C GLY A 154 -5.49 -8.20 -21.67
N TYR A 155 -4.46 -9.05 -21.49
CA TYR A 155 -4.32 -10.30 -22.24
C TYR A 155 -5.20 -11.42 -21.74
N MET A 156 -5.64 -11.40 -20.46
CA MET A 156 -6.40 -12.47 -19.83
C MET A 156 -7.91 -12.23 -19.81
N THR A 157 -8.37 -10.98 -19.81
CA THR A 157 -9.82 -10.69 -19.81
C THR A 157 -10.52 -11.28 -21.03
N LYS A 158 -11.67 -11.89 -20.80
CA LYS A 158 -12.58 -12.43 -21.83
C LYS A 158 -13.73 -11.48 -22.11
N THR A 159 -14.13 -10.69 -21.11
CA THR A 159 -15.25 -9.74 -21.20
C THR A 159 -14.83 -8.35 -21.68
N ASN A 160 -13.53 -8.06 -21.75
CA ASN A 160 -12.95 -6.73 -21.91
C ASN A 160 -13.33 -5.77 -20.76
N LYS A 161 -13.66 -6.28 -19.58
CA LYS A 161 -13.98 -5.48 -18.39
C LYS A 161 -13.02 -5.89 -17.29
N VAL A 162 -12.20 -4.93 -16.86
CA VAL A 162 -11.13 -5.14 -15.87
C VAL A 162 -11.37 -4.20 -14.69
N GLY A 163 -11.38 -4.77 -13.49
CA GLY A 163 -11.61 -4.07 -12.23
C GLY A 163 -10.33 -3.62 -11.54
N HIS A 164 -10.47 -2.66 -10.65
CA HIS A 164 -9.43 -2.26 -9.71
C HIS A 164 -10.10 -1.78 -8.42
N ILE A 165 -9.71 -2.41 -7.31
CA ILE A 165 -10.19 -2.05 -5.98
C ILE A 165 -8.99 -1.64 -5.12
N SER A 166 -9.07 -0.44 -4.54
CA SER A 166 -8.12 0.06 -3.53
C SER A 166 -8.87 0.69 -2.36
N GLY A 167 -8.21 0.78 -1.20
CA GLY A 167 -8.83 1.35 0.00
C GLY A 167 -8.55 2.83 0.21
N ALA A 168 -7.44 3.37 -0.31
CA ALA A 168 -6.99 4.73 -0.02
C ALA A 168 -6.35 5.40 -1.25
N TRP A 169 -6.16 6.71 -1.14
CA TRP A 169 -5.65 7.57 -2.23
C TRP A 169 -4.23 8.14 -2.03
N PRO A 170 -3.25 7.43 -1.43
CA PRO A 170 -1.90 7.96 -1.36
C PRO A 170 -1.32 8.08 -2.78
N LYS A 171 -0.50 9.10 -3.01
CA LYS A 171 0.09 9.37 -4.33
C LYS A 171 0.75 8.14 -4.98
N PRO A 172 1.54 7.31 -4.27
CA PRO A 172 2.11 6.09 -4.87
C PRO A 172 1.02 5.11 -5.35
N GLY A 173 -0.08 4.94 -4.62
CA GLY A 173 -1.21 4.09 -5.03
C GLY A 173 -1.91 4.64 -6.27
N LEU A 174 -2.13 5.95 -6.35
CA LEU A 174 -2.70 6.60 -7.54
C LEU A 174 -1.82 6.43 -8.78
N GLN A 175 -0.49 6.51 -8.61
CA GLN A 175 0.47 6.29 -9.68
C GLN A 175 0.48 4.83 -10.16
N ALA A 176 0.42 3.87 -9.23
CA ALA A 176 0.34 2.45 -9.57
C ALA A 176 -0.98 2.10 -10.28
N ARG A 177 -2.13 2.65 -9.84
CA ARG A 177 -3.42 2.51 -10.55
C ARG A 177 -3.32 3.04 -11.98
N ALA A 178 -2.71 4.21 -12.17
CA ALA A 178 -2.54 4.80 -13.50
C ALA A 178 -1.61 3.95 -14.39
N ALA A 179 -0.51 3.43 -13.84
CA ALA A 179 0.40 2.53 -14.53
C ALA A 179 -0.29 1.21 -14.94
N PHE A 180 -1.10 0.64 -14.05
CA PHE A 180 -1.94 -0.52 -14.38
C PHE A 180 -2.86 -0.23 -15.57
N TYR A 181 -3.55 0.91 -15.55
CA TYR A 181 -4.42 1.32 -16.67
C TYR A 181 -3.64 1.48 -17.98
N ASP A 182 -2.45 2.10 -17.95
CA ASP A 182 -1.61 2.25 -19.15
C ASP A 182 -1.20 0.87 -19.71
N GLY A 183 -0.78 -0.06 -18.85
CA GLY A 183 -0.46 -1.45 -19.24
C GLY A 183 -1.68 -2.18 -19.84
N LEU A 184 -2.84 -2.04 -19.21
CA LEU A 184 -4.11 -2.59 -19.70
C LEU A 184 -4.44 -2.11 -21.11
N MET A 185 -4.38 -0.80 -21.33
CA MET A 185 -4.72 -0.21 -22.63
C MET A 185 -3.71 -0.54 -23.74
N ARG A 186 -2.44 -0.76 -23.38
CA ARG A 186 -1.42 -1.26 -24.33
C ARG A 186 -1.70 -2.69 -24.76
N ALA A 187 -2.14 -3.54 -23.84
CA ALA A 187 -2.42 -4.94 -24.13
C ALA A 187 -3.78 -5.12 -24.83
N ASN A 188 -4.78 -4.33 -24.46
CA ASN A 188 -6.15 -4.45 -24.95
C ASN A 188 -6.87 -3.09 -25.03
N LYS A 189 -6.84 -2.46 -26.21
CA LYS A 189 -7.48 -1.17 -26.44
C LYS A 189 -9.01 -1.18 -26.32
N LYS A 190 -9.65 -2.36 -26.28
CA LYS A 190 -11.11 -2.51 -26.13
C LYS A 190 -11.52 -2.63 -24.65
N ALA A 191 -10.56 -2.78 -23.74
CA ALA A 191 -10.86 -2.95 -22.33
C ALA A 191 -11.51 -1.70 -21.73
N LYS A 192 -12.50 -1.95 -20.87
CA LYS A 192 -13.11 -0.93 -19.99
C LYS A 192 -12.57 -1.14 -18.59
N PHE A 193 -12.17 -0.05 -17.93
CA PHE A 193 -11.57 -0.07 -16.62
C PHE A 193 -12.55 0.38 -15.54
N TYR A 194 -12.83 -0.52 -14.61
CA TYR A 194 -13.77 -0.34 -13.49
C TYR A 194 -12.94 -0.09 -12.23
N THR A 195 -12.49 1.14 -12.00
CA THR A 195 -11.65 1.49 -10.86
C THR A 195 -12.46 2.08 -9.72
N HIS A 196 -12.25 1.59 -8.51
CA HIS A 196 -12.94 2.03 -7.30
C HIS A 196 -12.00 2.16 -6.11
N PHE A 197 -12.25 3.17 -5.28
CA PHE A 197 -11.61 3.34 -3.97
C PHE A 197 -12.68 3.26 -2.88
N THR A 198 -12.54 2.30 -1.98
CA THR A 198 -13.53 2.01 -0.93
C THR A 198 -13.42 2.92 0.29
N GLY A 199 -12.27 3.59 0.47
CA GLY A 199 -11.95 4.39 1.66
C GLY A 199 -11.27 3.61 2.77
N ASN A 200 -11.17 2.27 2.68
CA ASN A 200 -10.56 1.45 3.73
C ASN A 200 -9.78 0.26 3.14
N LEU A 201 -8.49 0.16 3.49
CA LEU A 201 -7.61 -0.91 3.02
C LEU A 201 -7.83 -2.25 3.74
N ASP A 202 -8.45 -2.23 4.92
CA ASP A 202 -8.49 -3.35 5.86
C ASP A 202 -9.90 -3.88 6.13
N ASP A 203 -10.95 -3.19 5.67
CA ASP A 203 -12.35 -3.61 5.88
C ASP A 203 -12.79 -4.62 4.82
N ASN A 204 -12.91 -5.88 5.24
CA ASN A 204 -13.34 -6.99 4.37
C ASN A 204 -14.74 -6.80 3.80
N ALA A 205 -15.69 -6.27 4.60
CA ALA A 205 -17.09 -6.17 4.18
C ALA A 205 -17.28 -5.10 3.09
N ILE A 206 -16.66 -3.94 3.23
CA ILE A 206 -16.71 -2.87 2.24
C ILE A 206 -16.03 -3.30 0.95
N ASN A 207 -14.86 -3.94 1.04
CA ASN A 207 -14.10 -4.38 -0.12
C ASN A 207 -14.79 -5.54 -0.85
N ALA A 208 -15.43 -6.47 -0.13
CA ALA A 208 -16.28 -7.52 -0.73
C ALA A 208 -17.43 -6.93 -1.54
N LYS A 209 -18.14 -5.94 -0.99
CA LYS A 209 -19.25 -5.25 -1.71
C LYS A 209 -18.76 -4.55 -2.99
N ALA A 210 -17.55 -3.98 -2.97
CA ALA A 210 -16.97 -3.41 -4.18
C ALA A 210 -16.71 -4.48 -5.24
N ALA A 211 -16.16 -5.63 -4.86
CA ALA A 211 -15.94 -6.77 -5.76
C ALA A 211 -17.26 -7.32 -6.31
N GLU A 212 -18.29 -7.49 -5.48
CA GLU A 212 -19.63 -7.90 -5.91
C GLU A 212 -20.19 -6.96 -6.99
N GLY A 213 -20.08 -5.65 -6.79
CA GLY A 213 -20.55 -4.64 -7.75
C GLY A 213 -19.78 -4.71 -9.08
N GLU A 214 -18.45 -4.87 -9.06
CA GLU A 214 -17.65 -5.04 -10.26
C GLU A 214 -17.98 -6.34 -11.01
N ILE A 215 -18.14 -7.46 -10.27
CA ILE A 215 -18.55 -8.75 -10.84
C ILE A 215 -19.94 -8.67 -11.48
N LYS A 216 -20.90 -8.02 -10.80
CA LYS A 216 -22.23 -7.78 -11.35
C LYS A 216 -22.20 -6.95 -12.63
N ALA A 217 -21.26 -6.01 -12.74
CA ALA A 217 -21.05 -5.24 -13.96
C ALA A 217 -20.36 -6.05 -15.09
N GLY A 218 -19.95 -7.31 -14.81
CA GLY A 218 -19.34 -8.25 -15.76
C GLY A 218 -17.83 -8.17 -15.84
N VAL A 219 -17.17 -7.62 -14.83
CA VAL A 219 -15.71 -7.68 -14.66
C VAL A 219 -15.28 -9.13 -14.46
N ASP A 220 -14.20 -9.55 -15.13
CA ASP A 220 -13.67 -10.92 -15.06
C ASP A 220 -12.20 -11.00 -14.61
N VAL A 221 -11.52 -9.86 -14.49
CA VAL A 221 -10.19 -9.73 -13.88
C VAL A 221 -10.21 -8.54 -12.95
N ILE A 222 -9.86 -8.71 -11.67
CA ILE A 222 -9.81 -7.65 -10.67
C ILE A 222 -8.38 -7.50 -10.16
N TYR A 223 -7.83 -6.29 -10.23
CA TYR A 223 -6.58 -5.90 -9.58
C TYR A 223 -6.88 -5.31 -8.20
N THR A 224 -6.29 -5.87 -7.16
CA THR A 224 -6.50 -5.40 -5.80
C THR A 224 -5.25 -4.74 -5.24
N MET A 225 -5.41 -3.52 -4.72
CA MET A 225 -4.41 -2.78 -3.96
C MET A 225 -4.91 -2.58 -2.53
N LEU A 226 -5.02 -3.69 -1.80
CA LEU A 226 -5.58 -3.78 -0.45
C LEU A 226 -4.57 -4.41 0.50
N ASN A 227 -4.78 -4.18 1.80
CA ASN A 227 -4.14 -4.85 2.91
C ASN A 227 -5.05 -5.98 3.47
N GLY A 228 -5.36 -5.97 4.77
CA GLY A 228 -6.22 -6.98 5.42
C GLY A 228 -7.62 -7.12 4.80
N GLY A 229 -8.18 -6.06 4.24
CA GLY A 229 -9.49 -6.08 3.57
C GLY A 229 -9.53 -6.86 2.25
N ARG A 230 -8.41 -7.43 1.80
CA ARG A 230 -8.32 -8.29 0.62
C ARG A 230 -9.11 -9.59 0.77
N PHE A 231 -9.18 -10.14 1.97
CA PHE A 231 -9.82 -11.47 2.17
C PHE A 231 -11.29 -11.46 1.80
N GLY A 232 -12.03 -10.36 2.03
CA GLY A 232 -13.41 -10.22 1.58
C GLY A 232 -13.56 -10.26 0.05
N VAL A 233 -12.60 -9.68 -0.68
CA VAL A 233 -12.54 -9.76 -2.15
C VAL A 233 -12.21 -11.18 -2.60
N ASN A 234 -11.23 -11.83 -1.97
CA ASN A 234 -10.84 -13.19 -2.27
C ASN A 234 -12.01 -14.18 -2.16
N ASP A 235 -12.78 -14.10 -1.08
CA ASP A 235 -13.95 -14.94 -0.85
C ASP A 235 -15.03 -14.69 -1.93
N THR A 236 -15.26 -13.42 -2.27
CA THR A 236 -16.21 -13.02 -3.32
C THR A 236 -15.78 -13.57 -4.69
N ILE A 237 -14.50 -13.50 -5.04
CA ILE A 237 -13.96 -14.04 -6.30
C ILE A 237 -14.00 -15.56 -6.31
N ALA A 238 -13.62 -16.22 -5.22
CA ALA A 238 -13.63 -17.67 -5.09
C ALA A 238 -15.05 -18.25 -5.31
N ALA A 239 -16.08 -17.55 -4.83
CA ALA A 239 -17.49 -17.93 -5.03
C ALA A 239 -17.89 -17.95 -6.51
N THR A 240 -17.19 -17.29 -7.41
CA THR A 240 -17.45 -17.30 -8.86
C THR A 240 -17.00 -18.58 -9.56
N LYS A 241 -16.32 -19.50 -8.84
CA LYS A 241 -15.84 -20.79 -9.36
C LYS A 241 -14.99 -20.65 -10.64
N GLY A 242 -14.06 -19.68 -10.62
CA GLY A 242 -13.10 -19.45 -11.71
C GLY A 242 -13.62 -18.60 -12.87
N LYS A 243 -14.80 -18.01 -12.76
CA LYS A 243 -15.30 -17.05 -13.77
C LYS A 243 -14.58 -15.70 -13.67
N VAL A 244 -14.18 -15.33 -12.48
CA VAL A 244 -13.39 -14.12 -12.17
C VAL A 244 -12.07 -14.52 -11.54
N VAL A 245 -11.01 -13.80 -11.88
CA VAL A 245 -9.66 -14.01 -11.37
C VAL A 245 -9.09 -12.72 -10.81
N GLU A 246 -8.06 -12.85 -9.98
CA GLU A 246 -7.46 -11.72 -9.26
C GLU A 246 -6.00 -11.51 -9.67
N ILE A 247 -5.56 -10.26 -9.58
CA ILE A 247 -4.16 -9.86 -9.56
C ILE A 247 -3.91 -9.15 -8.24
N GLY A 248 -2.97 -9.64 -7.44
CA GLY A 248 -2.60 -9.06 -6.16
C GLY A 248 -1.51 -8.00 -6.26
N ASN A 249 -1.07 -7.49 -5.10
CA ASN A 249 0.03 -6.54 -5.01
C ASN A 249 0.91 -6.79 -3.77
N VAL A 250 2.05 -6.10 -3.68
CA VAL A 250 3.05 -6.09 -2.59
C VAL A 250 3.83 -7.40 -2.52
N ILE A 251 3.19 -8.52 -2.24
CA ILE A 251 3.79 -9.87 -2.14
C ILE A 251 3.32 -10.78 -3.27
N ASP A 252 3.91 -11.96 -3.37
CA ASP A 252 3.52 -12.97 -4.38
C ASP A 252 2.29 -13.77 -3.95
N TRP A 253 1.11 -13.29 -4.30
CA TRP A 253 -0.17 -13.94 -4.02
C TRP A 253 -0.43 -15.17 -4.87
N THR A 254 0.29 -15.37 -5.98
CA THR A 254 0.09 -16.55 -6.86
C THR A 254 0.38 -17.87 -6.16
N LYS A 255 1.16 -17.83 -5.07
CA LYS A 255 1.49 -19.00 -4.23
C LYS A 255 0.49 -19.24 -3.10
N VAL A 256 -0.42 -18.27 -2.87
CA VAL A 256 -1.39 -18.34 -1.77
C VAL A 256 -2.71 -18.95 -2.21
N SER A 257 -3.20 -18.60 -3.41
CA SER A 257 -4.47 -19.13 -3.92
C SER A 257 -4.49 -19.17 -5.46
N PRO A 258 -5.14 -20.16 -6.07
CA PRO A 258 -5.27 -20.26 -7.52
C PRO A 258 -6.19 -19.20 -8.15
N ILE A 259 -6.91 -18.40 -7.37
CA ILE A 259 -7.66 -17.25 -7.90
C ILE A 259 -6.73 -16.19 -8.47
N PHE A 260 -5.47 -16.11 -8.00
CA PHE A 260 -4.49 -15.14 -8.45
C PHE A 260 -3.78 -15.59 -9.72
N ILE A 261 -4.07 -14.93 -10.83
CA ILE A 261 -3.33 -15.10 -12.09
C ILE A 261 -2.02 -14.35 -12.13
N GLY A 262 -1.83 -13.41 -11.22
CA GLY A 262 -0.59 -12.64 -11.06
C GLY A 262 -0.55 -11.85 -9.77
N SER A 263 0.60 -11.28 -9.48
CA SER A 263 0.77 -10.31 -8.40
C SER A 263 1.83 -9.26 -8.76
N ALA A 264 1.48 -8.00 -8.64
CA ALA A 264 2.39 -6.87 -8.80
C ALA A 264 3.25 -6.74 -7.54
N VAL A 265 4.32 -7.52 -7.46
CA VAL A 265 5.23 -7.53 -6.31
C VAL A 265 6.02 -6.24 -6.29
N ALA A 266 6.10 -5.61 -5.11
CA ALA A 266 6.93 -4.46 -4.82
C ALA A 266 7.29 -4.49 -3.32
N ASP A 267 8.39 -5.14 -2.97
CA ASP A 267 8.75 -5.42 -1.58
C ASP A 267 9.47 -4.24 -0.92
N SER A 268 8.71 -3.41 -0.24
CA SER A 268 9.23 -2.24 0.49
C SER A 268 10.09 -2.60 1.71
N SER A 269 10.11 -3.86 2.15
CA SER A 269 11.00 -4.31 3.24
C SER A 269 12.47 -4.09 2.88
N VAL A 270 12.81 -4.27 1.60
CA VAL A 270 14.17 -4.05 1.09
C VAL A 270 14.55 -2.57 1.15
N ALA A 271 13.62 -1.66 0.83
CA ALA A 271 13.90 -0.23 0.92
C ALA A 271 14.15 0.24 2.36
N ILE A 272 13.42 -0.30 3.34
CA ILE A 272 13.68 -0.05 4.78
C ILE A 272 15.06 -0.55 5.18
N PHE A 273 15.37 -1.80 4.83
CA PHE A 273 16.65 -2.40 5.16
C PHE A 273 17.82 -1.65 4.52
N ASN A 274 17.72 -1.29 3.23
CA ASN A 274 18.77 -0.55 2.54
C ASN A 274 18.99 0.84 3.16
N ALA A 275 17.93 1.54 3.57
CA ALA A 275 18.07 2.83 4.25
C ALA A 275 18.84 2.70 5.58
N ALA A 276 18.53 1.68 6.38
CA ALA A 276 19.23 1.41 7.62
C ALA A 276 20.67 0.94 7.39
N LYS A 277 20.91 0.12 6.37
CA LYS A 277 22.23 -0.35 5.97
C LYS A 277 23.13 0.80 5.51
N ASP A 278 22.62 1.68 4.63
CA ASP A 278 23.35 2.86 4.18
C ASP A 278 23.75 3.75 5.36
N PHE A 279 22.87 3.89 6.36
CA PHE A 279 23.18 4.62 7.57
C PHE A 279 24.24 3.91 8.41
N HIS A 280 24.10 2.62 8.66
CA HIS A 280 25.01 1.79 9.47
C HIS A 280 26.44 1.78 8.90
N GLU A 281 26.54 1.73 7.56
CA GLU A 281 27.81 1.74 6.82
C GLU A 281 28.39 3.16 6.61
N GLY A 282 27.70 4.22 7.09
CA GLY A 282 28.13 5.60 6.88
C GLY A 282 27.91 6.14 5.46
N ASN A 283 27.14 5.42 4.65
CA ASN A 283 26.83 5.76 3.25
C ASN A 283 25.58 6.61 3.08
N PHE A 284 24.83 6.89 4.17
CA PHE A 284 23.61 7.67 4.09
C PHE A 284 23.88 9.06 3.50
N LYS A 285 23.11 9.40 2.46
CA LYS A 285 23.15 10.73 1.81
C LYS A 285 21.79 11.39 1.97
N GLY A 286 21.77 12.60 2.52
CA GLY A 286 20.58 13.45 2.49
C GLY A 286 20.28 13.93 1.07
N ASN A 287 19.13 14.58 0.91
CA ASN A 287 18.67 15.21 -0.34
C ASN A 287 18.56 14.24 -1.53
N MET A 288 18.25 12.94 -1.29
CA MET A 288 18.21 11.88 -2.30
C MET A 288 16.83 11.22 -2.36
N ILE A 289 16.49 10.72 -3.53
CA ILE A 289 15.41 9.73 -3.72
C ILE A 289 16.05 8.50 -4.36
N SER A 290 16.23 7.45 -3.56
CA SER A 290 16.67 6.14 -4.01
C SER A 290 15.50 5.34 -4.54
N LYS A 291 15.71 4.60 -5.63
CA LYS A 291 14.67 3.78 -6.26
C LYS A 291 15.21 2.40 -6.61
N ILE A 292 14.37 1.39 -6.42
CA ILE A 292 14.58 0.02 -6.90
C ILE A 292 13.40 -0.33 -7.80
N GLY A 293 13.66 -0.77 -9.01
CA GLY A 293 12.64 -1.14 -9.99
C GLY A 293 12.83 -2.56 -10.50
N LEU A 294 12.34 -2.82 -11.71
CA LEU A 294 12.40 -4.13 -12.38
C LEU A 294 13.83 -4.62 -12.66
N GLU A 295 14.85 -3.78 -12.52
CA GLU A 295 16.27 -4.19 -12.58
C GLU A 295 16.65 -5.13 -11.42
N ASP A 296 15.89 -5.12 -10.32
CA ASP A 296 15.97 -6.08 -9.23
C ASP A 296 14.65 -6.86 -9.09
N GLU A 297 14.57 -7.97 -9.80
CA GLU A 297 13.36 -8.82 -9.80
C GLU A 297 13.07 -9.49 -8.45
N ALA A 298 14.03 -9.53 -7.54
CA ALA A 298 13.76 -9.99 -6.17
C ALA A 298 12.86 -8.99 -5.42
N VAL A 299 12.92 -7.72 -5.79
CA VAL A 299 12.23 -6.61 -5.13
C VAL A 299 10.99 -6.18 -5.90
N VAL A 300 11.13 -5.94 -7.22
CA VAL A 300 10.03 -5.48 -8.09
C VAL A 300 9.86 -6.44 -9.25
N ARG A 301 8.71 -7.07 -9.37
CA ARG A 301 8.36 -7.98 -10.47
C ARG A 301 6.86 -8.15 -10.63
N LEU A 302 6.44 -8.67 -11.78
CA LEU A 302 5.14 -9.32 -11.88
C LEU A 302 5.33 -10.82 -11.66
N ALA A 303 4.85 -11.33 -10.53
CA ALA A 303 4.66 -12.77 -10.35
C ALA A 303 3.48 -13.24 -11.22
N ILE A 304 3.62 -14.37 -11.92
CA ILE A 304 2.60 -14.90 -12.84
C ILE A 304 2.23 -16.30 -12.39
N GLY A 305 0.92 -16.55 -12.23
CA GLY A 305 0.37 -17.83 -11.84
C GLY A 305 0.52 -18.89 -12.93
N GLU A 306 0.66 -20.16 -12.54
CA GLU A 306 0.91 -21.29 -13.44
C GLU A 306 -0.24 -21.52 -14.45
N GLN A 307 -1.47 -21.08 -14.12
CA GLN A 307 -2.65 -21.17 -14.97
C GLN A 307 -2.61 -20.19 -16.17
N VAL A 308 -1.67 -19.25 -16.20
CA VAL A 308 -1.55 -18.27 -17.29
C VAL A 308 -0.95 -18.93 -18.54
N PRO A 309 -1.57 -18.81 -19.72
CA PRO A 309 -1.07 -19.43 -20.94
C PRO A 309 0.35 -18.97 -21.29
N LYS A 310 1.24 -19.89 -21.67
CA LYS A 310 2.65 -19.60 -22.04
C LYS A 310 2.79 -18.49 -23.09
N LYS A 311 1.80 -18.34 -24.00
CA LYS A 311 1.77 -17.23 -24.98
C LYS A 311 1.64 -15.87 -24.31
N VAL A 312 0.83 -15.77 -23.24
CA VAL A 312 0.63 -14.54 -22.47
C VAL A 312 1.89 -14.24 -21.66
N VAL A 313 2.45 -15.23 -20.97
CA VAL A 313 3.73 -15.10 -20.23
C VAL A 313 4.82 -14.50 -21.13
N ARG A 314 4.98 -15.04 -22.36
CA ARG A 314 5.97 -14.51 -23.32
C ARG A 314 5.71 -13.06 -23.75
N LYS A 315 4.43 -12.65 -23.88
CA LYS A 315 4.09 -11.25 -24.21
C LYS A 315 4.46 -10.31 -23.07
N VAL A 316 4.15 -10.70 -21.81
CA VAL A 316 4.50 -9.92 -20.61
C VAL A 316 6.02 -9.82 -20.47
N ALA A 317 6.76 -10.92 -20.61
CA ALA A 317 8.22 -10.93 -20.55
C ALA A 317 8.87 -10.03 -21.63
N LYS A 318 8.31 -10.02 -22.86
CA LYS A 318 8.77 -9.09 -23.89
C LYS A 318 8.56 -7.64 -23.46
N LEU A 319 7.40 -7.33 -22.89
CA LEU A 319 7.07 -5.97 -22.44
C LEU A 319 8.00 -5.53 -21.31
N GLN A 320 8.29 -6.41 -20.35
CA GLN A 320 9.28 -6.16 -19.30
C GLN A 320 10.67 -5.87 -19.86
N LYS A 321 11.12 -6.66 -20.83
CA LYS A 321 12.40 -6.40 -21.53
C LYS A 321 12.41 -5.05 -22.23
N ASP A 322 11.30 -4.66 -22.87
CA ASP A 322 11.19 -3.36 -23.54
C ASP A 322 11.19 -2.20 -22.51
N MET A 323 10.62 -2.40 -21.29
CA MET A 323 10.69 -1.43 -20.18
C MET A 323 12.12 -1.26 -19.68
N LEU A 324 12.82 -2.36 -19.38
CA LEU A 324 14.21 -2.35 -18.92
C LEU A 324 15.16 -1.69 -19.97
N ALA A 325 14.85 -1.84 -21.26
CA ALA A 325 15.56 -1.18 -22.34
C ALA A 325 15.16 0.31 -22.54
N GLY A 326 14.30 0.87 -21.69
CA GLY A 326 13.83 2.26 -21.78
C GLY A 326 12.91 2.56 -22.97
N LYS A 327 12.42 1.53 -23.70
CA LYS A 327 11.54 1.70 -24.87
C LYS A 327 10.09 2.00 -24.51
N VAL A 328 9.72 1.80 -23.26
CA VAL A 328 8.37 2.02 -22.74
C VAL A 328 8.42 3.09 -21.66
N LYS A 329 7.69 4.18 -21.88
CA LYS A 329 7.44 5.20 -20.86
C LYS A 329 6.07 4.91 -20.25
N ILE A 330 6.02 4.73 -18.94
CA ILE A 330 4.79 4.47 -18.17
C ILE A 330 4.08 5.80 -17.93
N ASN A 331 2.77 5.82 -18.15
CA ASN A 331 1.92 6.92 -17.73
C ASN A 331 1.46 6.68 -16.27
N THR A 332 1.78 7.61 -15.39
CA THR A 332 1.42 7.58 -13.96
C THR A 332 0.31 8.57 -13.60
N GLU A 333 -0.40 9.09 -14.59
CA GLU A 333 -1.60 9.92 -14.41
C GLU A 333 -2.83 9.22 -15.01
N TYR A 334 -3.89 9.11 -14.24
CA TYR A 334 -5.18 8.60 -14.70
C TYR A 334 -6.21 9.72 -14.69
N LYS A 335 -6.80 9.99 -15.84
CA LYS A 335 -7.81 11.04 -16.04
C LYS A 335 -9.21 10.48 -16.39
N GLY A 336 -9.39 9.17 -16.23
CA GLY A 336 -10.67 8.52 -16.49
C GLY A 336 -11.65 8.63 -15.32
N MET A 337 -12.86 8.14 -15.55
CA MET A 337 -13.90 8.08 -14.53
C MET A 337 -13.66 6.93 -13.54
N GLU A 338 -14.21 7.06 -12.34
CA GLU A 338 -14.27 5.99 -11.35
C GLU A 338 -15.60 5.26 -11.43
N PHE A 339 -15.58 3.96 -11.21
CA PHE A 339 -16.79 3.15 -11.16
C PHE A 339 -17.39 3.18 -9.76
N ASN A 340 -18.70 3.35 -9.67
CA ASN A 340 -19.45 3.20 -8.43
C ASN A 340 -20.09 1.80 -8.38
N PRO A 341 -19.56 0.87 -7.59
CA PRO A 341 -20.06 -0.51 -7.55
C PRO A 341 -21.46 -0.63 -6.95
N ALA A 342 -21.92 0.35 -6.18
CA ALA A 342 -23.26 0.35 -5.60
C ALA A 342 -24.34 0.76 -6.60
N THR A 343 -24.06 1.73 -7.49
CA THR A 343 -25.03 2.21 -8.49
C THR A 343 -24.82 1.61 -9.88
N GLY A 344 -23.62 1.08 -10.16
CA GLY A 344 -23.24 0.58 -11.48
C GLY A 344 -22.86 1.68 -12.47
N GLU A 345 -22.68 2.91 -12.02
CA GLU A 345 -22.40 4.08 -12.85
C GLU A 345 -20.94 4.48 -12.81
N PHE A 346 -20.49 5.16 -13.86
CA PHE A 346 -19.19 5.82 -13.88
C PHE A 346 -19.34 7.28 -13.45
N VAL A 347 -18.51 7.73 -12.52
CA VAL A 347 -18.52 9.08 -11.94
C VAL A 347 -17.21 9.79 -12.20
N ASP A 348 -17.27 11.10 -12.43
CA ASP A 348 -16.08 11.92 -12.61
C ASP A 348 -15.34 12.09 -11.27
N GLN A 349 -14.01 11.98 -11.29
CA GLN A 349 -13.17 12.16 -10.11
C GLN A 349 -13.27 13.59 -9.54
N GLU A 350 -13.41 14.60 -10.39
CA GLU A 350 -13.55 16.00 -9.96
C GLU A 350 -14.85 16.26 -9.17
N ALA A 351 -15.91 15.50 -9.45
CA ALA A 351 -17.17 15.61 -8.73
C ALA A 351 -17.11 15.07 -7.29
N LYS A 352 -16.20 14.14 -6.99
CA LYS A 352 -16.00 13.59 -5.62
C LYS A 352 -15.27 14.55 -4.68
N ASN A 353 -14.34 15.36 -5.20
CA ASN A 353 -13.56 16.31 -4.40
C ASN A 353 -14.34 17.57 -4.00
N LYS A 354 -15.58 17.71 -4.49
CA LYS A 354 -16.48 18.84 -4.18
C LYS A 354 -17.59 18.49 -3.17
N ARG A 355 -17.59 17.26 -2.64
CA ARG A 355 -18.49 16.81 -1.57
C ARG A 355 -17.70 16.49 -0.31
#